data_937d5985474226658d14c4cd00877568
#
_entry.id   937d5985474226658d14c4cd00877568
#
_cell.length_a   1.000
_cell.length_b   1.000
_cell.length_c   1.000
_cell.angle_alpha   90.00
_cell.angle_beta   90.00
_cell.angle_gamma   90.00
#
_symmetry.space_group_name_H-M   'P 1'
#
loop_
_entity.id
_entity.type
_entity.pdbx_description
1 polymer ?
#
loop_
_entity_poly.entity_id
_entity_poly.type
_entity_poly.pdbx_seq_one_letter_code
_entity_poly.pdbx_strand_id
1 'polypeptide(L)'
;MLKCVKYDDKSFIAHLFTAKCGHLSVIVSGGRSKRSSTHARLFAPLSFVTFQCDLKPKASLQRIKEAHALFVLHDIPFDPVKRSVAMLLAEFMVHALREETENADLYTYIEHSFRWLDIADAGFANFHLVFLVKMAKFIGIAPNIDAYEEGFLFDLTRGGFVEHGISATTMMDSCDAALLYQLHLANYESMESIAMSRQDRARMVDYLATYYAIHLPKFPALQSLQILQEVMNA
;
A
#
# COMPACT_ATOMS: atom_id res chain seq x y z
N MET A 1 -9.79 -3.37 3.67
CA MET A 1 -10.64 -2.77 2.61
C MET A 1 -9.82 -1.74 1.84
N LEU A 2 -9.82 -1.78 0.51
CA LEU A 2 -8.96 -0.93 -0.31
C LEU A 2 -9.68 0.34 -0.78
N LYS A 3 -10.84 0.20 -1.44
CA LYS A 3 -11.56 1.32 -2.04
C LYS A 3 -13.07 1.08 -2.03
N CYS A 4 -13.87 2.17 -1.84
CA CYS A 4 -15.31 2.17 -2.05
C CYS A 4 -15.70 3.02 -3.25
N VAL A 5 -16.69 2.56 -4.01
CA VAL A 5 -17.27 3.28 -5.14
C VAL A 5 -18.80 3.26 -5.01
N LYS A 6 -19.46 4.42 -5.17
CA LYS A 6 -20.93 4.46 -5.19
C LYS A 6 -21.44 3.60 -6.35
N TYR A 7 -22.39 2.71 -6.07
CA TYR A 7 -23.01 1.85 -7.06
C TYR A 7 -24.41 2.36 -7.44
N ASP A 8 -25.26 2.54 -6.45
CA ASP A 8 -26.58 3.15 -6.58
C ASP A 8 -26.91 4.01 -5.35
N ASP A 9 -28.19 4.46 -5.22
CA ASP A 9 -28.61 5.30 -4.08
C ASP A 9 -28.62 4.59 -2.72
N LYS A 10 -28.53 3.27 -2.72
CA LYS A 10 -28.65 2.41 -1.52
C LYS A 10 -27.48 1.44 -1.35
N SER A 11 -26.53 1.42 -2.29
CA SER A 11 -25.42 0.46 -2.26
C SER A 11 -24.14 1.09 -2.77
N PHE A 12 -23.03 0.48 -2.35
CA PHE A 12 -21.69 0.79 -2.86
C PHE A 12 -20.93 -0.52 -3.14
N ILE A 13 -19.94 -0.44 -4.00
CA ILE A 13 -19.00 -1.53 -4.26
C ILE A 13 -17.79 -1.28 -3.38
N ALA A 14 -17.43 -2.28 -2.56
CA ALA A 14 -16.19 -2.29 -1.83
C ALA A 14 -15.18 -3.24 -2.51
N HIS A 15 -14.00 -2.71 -2.81
CA HIS A 15 -12.86 -3.50 -3.27
C HIS A 15 -12.02 -3.91 -2.07
N LEU A 16 -11.85 -5.21 -1.91
CA LEU A 16 -11.19 -5.83 -0.76
C LEU A 16 -9.95 -6.59 -1.24
N PHE A 17 -8.92 -6.62 -0.43
CA PHE A 17 -7.92 -7.68 -0.49
C PHE A 17 -8.16 -8.62 0.68
N THR A 18 -8.30 -9.91 0.41
CA THR A 18 -8.73 -10.91 1.37
C THR A 18 -7.72 -12.04 1.49
N ALA A 19 -7.58 -12.61 2.68
CA ALA A 19 -6.64 -13.70 2.94
C ALA A 19 -6.93 -14.97 2.11
N LYS A 20 -8.22 -15.22 1.77
CA LYS A 20 -8.63 -16.48 1.13
C LYS A 20 -8.91 -16.38 -0.36
N CYS A 21 -9.08 -15.18 -0.90
CA CYS A 21 -9.50 -15.01 -2.29
C CYS A 21 -8.72 -13.90 -3.01
N GLY A 22 -7.71 -13.29 -2.37
CA GLY A 22 -7.02 -12.14 -2.94
C GLY A 22 -7.96 -10.95 -3.14
N HIS A 23 -7.90 -10.32 -4.31
CA HIS A 23 -8.76 -9.20 -4.65
C HIS A 23 -10.22 -9.66 -4.85
N LEU A 24 -11.14 -9.02 -4.14
CA LEU A 24 -12.57 -9.31 -4.20
C LEU A 24 -13.40 -8.03 -4.24
N SER A 25 -14.32 -7.93 -5.19
CA SER A 25 -15.30 -6.84 -5.27
C SER A 25 -16.64 -7.30 -4.71
N VAL A 26 -17.17 -6.54 -3.75
CA VAL A 26 -18.43 -6.90 -3.07
C VAL A 26 -19.42 -5.75 -3.09
N ILE A 27 -20.71 -6.09 -3.23
CA ILE A 27 -21.79 -5.11 -3.06
C ILE A 27 -22.17 -5.08 -1.57
N VAL A 28 -22.15 -3.89 -1.02
CA VAL A 28 -22.56 -3.59 0.36
C VAL A 28 -23.78 -2.70 0.32
N SER A 29 -24.86 -3.14 0.96
CA SER A 29 -26.10 -2.36 1.05
C SER A 29 -25.95 -1.25 2.08
N GLY A 30 -26.15 0.00 1.65
CA GLY A 30 -26.09 1.22 2.46
C GLY A 30 -27.46 1.77 2.86
N GLY A 31 -28.49 0.93 2.98
CA GLY A 31 -29.87 1.35 3.23
C GLY A 31 -30.09 2.13 4.54
N ARG A 32 -31.25 2.82 4.64
CA ARG A 32 -31.61 3.69 5.78
C ARG A 32 -31.85 2.97 7.12
N SER A 33 -31.78 1.64 7.20
CA SER A 33 -31.92 0.91 8.46
C SER A 33 -30.67 1.05 9.33
N LYS A 34 -30.81 1.03 10.66
CA LYS A 34 -29.69 1.07 11.61
C LYS A 34 -28.64 -0.01 11.27
N ARG A 35 -29.06 -1.19 10.85
CA ARG A 35 -28.18 -2.31 10.50
C ARG A 35 -27.36 -2.04 9.23
N SER A 36 -27.93 -1.37 8.21
CA SER A 36 -27.23 -1.05 6.97
C SER A 36 -26.30 0.15 7.11
N SER A 37 -26.61 1.13 7.96
CA SER A 37 -25.69 2.24 8.27
C SER A 37 -24.45 1.77 9.05
N THR A 38 -24.60 0.74 9.89
CA THR A 38 -23.49 0.09 10.59
C THR A 38 -22.59 -0.66 9.60
N HIS A 39 -23.17 -1.37 8.63
CA HIS A 39 -22.41 -2.03 7.57
C HIS A 39 -21.61 -1.05 6.73
N ALA A 40 -22.18 0.10 6.35
CA ALA A 40 -21.46 1.11 5.57
C ALA A 40 -20.20 1.63 6.28
N ARG A 41 -20.26 1.81 7.61
CA ARG A 41 -19.11 2.28 8.41
C ARG A 41 -17.98 1.25 8.50
N LEU A 42 -18.29 -0.05 8.42
CA LEU A 42 -17.28 -1.11 8.43
C LEU A 42 -16.42 -1.11 7.16
N PHE A 43 -16.90 -0.51 6.06
CA PHE A 43 -16.22 -0.49 4.77
C PHE A 43 -15.60 0.89 4.45
N ALA A 44 -15.08 1.59 5.48
CA ALA A 44 -14.21 2.73 5.24
C ALA A 44 -12.84 2.28 4.70
N PRO A 45 -12.11 3.09 3.91
CA PRO A 45 -10.75 2.76 3.49
C PRO A 45 -9.88 2.32 4.67
N LEU A 46 -9.08 1.26 4.47
CA LEU A 46 -8.22 0.63 5.47
C LEU A 46 -8.94 -0.03 6.65
N SER A 47 -10.27 -0.20 6.61
CA SER A 47 -10.94 -1.05 7.58
C SER A 47 -10.56 -2.51 7.39
N PHE A 48 -10.30 -3.19 8.50
CA PHE A 48 -10.09 -4.64 8.53
C PHE A 48 -11.38 -5.31 8.98
N VAL A 49 -11.94 -6.12 8.08
CA VAL A 49 -13.26 -6.73 8.27
C VAL A 49 -13.22 -8.23 8.05
N THR A 50 -13.95 -8.96 8.86
CA THR A 50 -14.33 -10.35 8.60
C THR A 50 -15.74 -10.37 8.07
N PHE A 51 -16.03 -11.21 7.08
CA PHE A 51 -17.35 -11.28 6.46
C PHE A 51 -17.65 -12.65 5.90
N GLN A 52 -18.93 -12.93 5.68
CA GLN A 52 -19.42 -14.11 5.00
C GLN A 52 -20.05 -13.72 3.66
N CYS A 53 -19.68 -14.44 2.61
CA CYS A 53 -20.30 -14.33 1.30
C CYS A 53 -20.38 -15.70 0.61
N ASP A 54 -21.38 -15.87 -0.24
CA ASP A 54 -21.43 -17.01 -1.15
C ASP A 54 -20.67 -16.66 -2.42
N LEU A 55 -19.49 -17.27 -2.60
CA LEU A 55 -18.69 -17.07 -3.80
C LEU A 55 -19.39 -17.66 -5.02
N LYS A 56 -19.68 -16.80 -5.99
CA LYS A 56 -20.17 -17.17 -7.30
C LYS A 56 -19.05 -17.04 -8.33
N PRO A 57 -18.46 -18.14 -8.81
CA PRO A 57 -17.25 -18.11 -9.65
C PRO A 57 -17.38 -17.28 -10.94
N LYS A 58 -18.61 -17.15 -11.48
CA LYS A 58 -18.88 -16.38 -12.71
C LYS A 58 -19.30 -14.93 -12.46
N ALA A 59 -19.45 -14.51 -11.20
CA ALA A 59 -19.91 -13.16 -10.86
C ALA A 59 -18.69 -12.28 -10.53
N SER A 60 -18.57 -11.16 -11.22
CA SER A 60 -17.56 -10.14 -10.94
C SER A 60 -17.80 -9.41 -9.61
N LEU A 61 -19.05 -9.43 -9.09
CA LEU A 61 -19.44 -8.80 -7.84
C LEU A 61 -20.09 -9.84 -6.93
N GLN A 62 -19.61 -9.93 -5.70
CA GLN A 62 -20.13 -10.82 -4.68
C GLN A 62 -21.07 -10.06 -3.73
N ARG A 63 -21.96 -10.76 -3.02
CA ARG A 63 -22.84 -10.16 -2.00
C ARG A 63 -22.43 -10.59 -0.61
N ILE A 64 -22.26 -9.61 0.27
CA ILE A 64 -22.00 -9.86 1.68
C ILE A 64 -23.29 -10.22 2.42
N LYS A 65 -23.24 -11.26 3.24
CA LYS A 65 -24.31 -11.66 4.15
C LYS A 65 -24.17 -10.99 5.50
N GLU A 66 -22.99 -11.15 6.10
CA GLU A 66 -22.65 -10.62 7.41
C GLU A 66 -21.21 -10.06 7.37
N ALA A 67 -20.97 -8.99 8.13
CA ALA A 67 -19.66 -8.42 8.27
C ALA A 67 -19.47 -7.85 9.68
N HIS A 68 -18.26 -8.01 10.22
CA HIS A 68 -17.84 -7.47 11.50
C HIS A 68 -16.44 -6.86 11.36
N ALA A 69 -16.11 -5.90 12.21
CA ALA A 69 -14.73 -5.44 12.31
C ALA A 69 -13.85 -6.60 12.81
N LEU A 70 -12.76 -6.86 12.12
CA LEU A 70 -11.73 -7.79 12.60
C LEU A 70 -10.98 -7.15 13.76
N PHE A 71 -10.59 -5.89 13.58
CA PHE A 71 -10.09 -4.98 14.60
C PHE A 71 -10.30 -3.53 14.13
N VAL A 72 -10.10 -2.59 15.02
CA VAL A 72 -10.26 -1.16 14.77
C VAL A 72 -8.88 -0.49 14.92
N LEU A 73 -8.51 0.36 13.97
CA LEU A 73 -7.35 1.24 14.08
C LEU A 73 -7.73 2.43 14.98
N HIS A 74 -6.88 2.76 15.95
CA HIS A 74 -7.17 3.76 16.97
C HIS A 74 -6.48 5.09 16.67
N ASP A 75 -5.22 5.09 16.27
CA ASP A 75 -4.42 6.30 16.08
C ASP A 75 -4.43 6.79 14.64
N ILE A 76 -4.31 5.89 13.66
CA ILE A 76 -4.28 6.24 12.22
C ILE A 76 -5.43 7.18 11.82
N PRO A 77 -6.69 6.99 12.27
CA PRO A 77 -7.77 7.90 11.89
C PRO A 77 -7.63 9.33 12.44
N PHE A 78 -6.88 9.51 13.53
CA PHE A 78 -6.79 10.78 14.25
C PHE A 78 -5.46 11.50 14.07
N ASP A 79 -4.36 10.78 13.81
CA ASP A 79 -3.06 11.35 13.50
C ASP A 79 -3.00 11.75 12.02
N PRO A 80 -2.79 13.04 11.68
CA PRO A 80 -2.78 13.51 10.28
C PRO A 80 -1.66 12.88 9.45
N VAL A 81 -0.49 12.62 10.03
CA VAL A 81 0.66 12.05 9.33
C VAL A 81 0.42 10.57 9.06
N LYS A 82 0.06 9.78 10.08
CA LYS A 82 -0.28 8.36 9.92
C LYS A 82 -1.42 8.17 8.92
N ARG A 83 -2.45 9.02 8.98
CA ARG A 83 -3.57 8.98 8.05
C ARG A 83 -3.14 9.24 6.61
N SER A 84 -2.29 10.23 6.37
CA SER A 84 -1.79 10.55 5.03
C SER A 84 -0.93 9.43 4.47
N VAL A 85 -0.04 8.86 5.27
CA VAL A 85 0.73 7.65 4.92
C VAL A 85 -0.21 6.49 4.58
N ALA A 86 -1.20 6.24 5.42
CA ALA A 86 -2.15 5.17 5.23
C ALA A 86 -2.99 5.34 3.95
N MET A 87 -3.40 6.57 3.61
CA MET A 87 -4.13 6.88 2.37
C MET A 87 -3.26 6.63 1.13
N LEU A 88 -2.00 7.05 1.14
CA LEU A 88 -1.05 6.76 0.07
C LEU A 88 -0.90 5.25 -0.15
N LEU A 89 -0.67 4.50 0.93
CA LEU A 89 -0.52 3.04 0.84
C LEU A 89 -1.81 2.34 0.40
N ALA A 90 -2.97 2.84 0.81
CA ALA A 90 -4.26 2.33 0.32
C ALA A 90 -4.40 2.50 -1.20
N GLU A 91 -4.02 3.67 -1.74
CA GLU A 91 -4.05 3.91 -3.18
C GLU A 91 -3.06 3.01 -3.92
N PHE A 92 -1.82 2.87 -3.43
CA PHE A 92 -0.86 1.89 -3.96
C PHE A 92 -1.45 0.49 -4.02
N MET A 93 -2.02 0.01 -2.92
CA MET A 93 -2.61 -1.33 -2.83
C MET A 93 -3.81 -1.51 -3.75
N VAL A 94 -4.66 -0.49 -3.94
CA VAL A 94 -5.78 -0.55 -4.91
C VAL A 94 -5.30 -0.94 -6.31
N HIS A 95 -4.14 -0.43 -6.71
CA HIS A 95 -3.61 -0.64 -8.05
C HIS A 95 -2.69 -1.86 -8.12
N ALA A 96 -1.81 -2.04 -7.14
CA ALA A 96 -0.86 -3.14 -7.09
C ALA A 96 -1.53 -4.51 -6.87
N LEU A 97 -2.63 -4.56 -6.09
CA LEU A 97 -3.31 -5.81 -5.74
C LEU A 97 -4.54 -6.11 -6.59
N ARG A 98 -4.74 -5.38 -7.68
CA ARG A 98 -5.95 -5.50 -8.50
C ARG A 98 -6.15 -6.89 -9.12
N GLU A 99 -5.08 -7.55 -9.49
CA GLU A 99 -5.09 -8.86 -10.14
C GLU A 99 -4.56 -9.97 -9.22
N GLU A 100 -4.27 -9.62 -7.94
CA GLU A 100 -3.74 -10.57 -6.97
C GLU A 100 -4.79 -11.61 -6.59
N THR A 101 -4.36 -12.86 -6.68
CA THR A 101 -5.10 -14.03 -6.21
C THR A 101 -4.89 -14.24 -4.71
N GLU A 102 -5.25 -15.40 -4.18
CA GLU A 102 -5.00 -15.76 -2.78
C GLU A 102 -3.50 -15.66 -2.46
N ASN A 103 -3.17 -14.84 -1.47
CA ASN A 103 -1.82 -14.65 -0.96
C ASN A 103 -1.89 -14.34 0.54
N ALA A 104 -1.87 -15.39 1.35
CA ALA A 104 -2.04 -15.29 2.80
C ALA A 104 -0.86 -14.55 3.47
N ASP A 105 0.35 -14.72 2.95
CA ASP A 105 1.55 -14.07 3.48
C ASP A 105 1.49 -12.56 3.25
N LEU A 106 1.10 -12.14 2.05
CA LEU A 106 0.88 -10.73 1.74
C LEU A 106 -0.23 -10.13 2.60
N TYR A 107 -1.35 -10.84 2.79
CA TYR A 107 -2.42 -10.39 3.67
C TYR A 107 -1.92 -10.18 5.10
N THR A 108 -1.21 -11.15 5.63
CA THR A 108 -0.62 -11.10 6.98
C THR A 108 0.39 -9.95 7.11
N TYR A 109 1.22 -9.75 6.09
CA TYR A 109 2.15 -8.64 6.03
C TYR A 109 1.41 -7.28 6.10
N ILE A 110 0.37 -7.09 5.29
CA ILE A 110 -0.44 -5.85 5.29
C ILE A 110 -1.10 -5.64 6.67
N GLU A 111 -1.73 -6.67 7.23
CA GLU A 111 -2.39 -6.58 8.53
C GLU A 111 -1.40 -6.19 9.64
N HIS A 112 -0.26 -6.86 9.74
CA HIS A 112 0.75 -6.57 10.75
C HIS A 112 1.35 -5.16 10.56
N SER A 113 1.58 -4.73 9.33
CA SER A 113 2.11 -3.41 9.02
C SER A 113 1.19 -2.29 9.52
N PHE A 114 -0.11 -2.37 9.25
CA PHE A 114 -1.05 -1.35 9.71
C PHE A 114 -1.28 -1.39 11.22
N ARG A 115 -1.23 -2.57 11.86
CA ARG A 115 -1.24 -2.68 13.32
C ARG A 115 -0.01 -2.02 13.94
N TRP A 116 1.17 -2.25 13.33
CA TRP A 116 2.41 -1.61 13.78
C TRP A 116 2.35 -0.09 13.65
N LEU A 117 1.92 0.44 12.49
CA LEU A 117 1.78 1.89 12.28
C LEU A 117 0.79 2.51 13.26
N ASP A 118 -0.30 1.81 13.57
CA ASP A 118 -1.33 2.33 14.45
C ASP A 118 -0.80 2.57 15.87
N ILE A 119 0.03 1.67 16.39
CA ILE A 119 0.56 1.74 17.75
C ILE A 119 1.92 2.45 17.87
N ALA A 120 2.58 2.78 16.76
CA ALA A 120 3.90 3.41 16.77
C ALA A 120 3.80 4.87 17.23
N ASP A 121 4.41 5.24 18.36
CA ASP A 121 4.43 6.61 18.87
C ASP A 121 5.47 7.49 18.14
N ALA A 122 6.56 6.88 17.64
CA ALA A 122 7.68 7.55 16.96
C ALA A 122 8.36 6.62 15.96
N GLY A 123 9.38 7.11 15.24
CA GLY A 123 10.23 6.31 14.36
C GLY A 123 9.60 5.89 13.02
N PHE A 124 8.35 6.26 12.74
CA PHE A 124 7.59 5.80 11.57
C PHE A 124 7.77 6.65 10.29
N ALA A 125 8.69 7.62 10.28
CA ALA A 125 8.87 8.52 9.14
C ALA A 125 9.18 7.81 7.81
N ASN A 126 9.89 6.67 7.86
CA ASN A 126 10.28 5.87 6.70
C ASN A 126 9.33 4.66 6.47
N PHE A 127 8.28 4.52 7.27
CA PHE A 127 7.37 3.35 7.24
C PHE A 127 6.81 3.05 5.86
N HIS A 128 6.30 4.05 5.16
CA HIS A 128 5.70 3.89 3.84
C HIS A 128 6.70 3.38 2.79
N LEU A 129 7.96 3.79 2.88
CA LEU A 129 9.02 3.34 1.98
C LEU A 129 9.37 1.88 2.23
N VAL A 130 9.61 1.52 3.50
CA VAL A 130 9.87 0.12 3.88
C VAL A 130 8.67 -0.77 3.51
N PHE A 131 7.44 -0.30 3.76
CA PHE A 131 6.23 -1.04 3.38
C PHE A 131 6.21 -1.34 1.87
N LEU A 132 6.43 -0.34 1.02
CA LEU A 132 6.40 -0.51 -0.43
C LEU A 132 7.53 -1.42 -0.93
N VAL A 133 8.75 -1.22 -0.46
CA VAL A 133 9.89 -2.07 -0.84
C VAL A 133 9.64 -3.54 -0.46
N LYS A 134 9.10 -3.80 0.72
CA LYS A 134 8.78 -5.19 1.15
C LYS A 134 7.57 -5.75 0.40
N MET A 135 6.52 -4.95 0.15
CA MET A 135 5.34 -5.38 -0.60
C MET A 135 5.71 -5.85 -2.01
N ALA A 136 6.68 -5.19 -2.67
CA ALA A 136 7.18 -5.58 -4.00
C ALA A 136 7.62 -7.05 -4.07
N LYS A 137 8.17 -7.59 -2.97
CA LYS A 137 8.57 -9.01 -2.88
C LYS A 137 7.36 -9.95 -2.98
N PHE A 138 6.27 -9.63 -2.28
CA PHE A 138 5.09 -10.49 -2.25
C PHE A 138 4.34 -10.52 -3.58
N ILE A 139 4.46 -9.48 -4.39
CA ILE A 139 3.82 -9.38 -5.71
C ILE A 139 4.79 -9.68 -6.88
N GLY A 140 5.99 -10.20 -6.58
CA GLY A 140 6.92 -10.73 -7.57
C GLY A 140 7.72 -9.69 -8.36
N ILE A 141 7.79 -8.45 -7.89
CA ILE A 141 8.56 -7.35 -8.50
C ILE A 141 9.66 -6.82 -7.58
N ALA A 142 10.22 -7.66 -6.69
CA ALA A 142 11.27 -7.22 -5.78
C ALA A 142 12.49 -6.67 -6.53
N PRO A 143 13.07 -5.54 -6.10
CA PRO A 143 14.38 -5.11 -6.56
C PRO A 143 15.44 -6.21 -6.33
N ASN A 144 16.29 -6.45 -7.34
CA ASN A 144 17.44 -7.31 -7.16
C ASN A 144 18.56 -6.53 -6.46
N ILE A 145 18.87 -6.92 -5.23
CA ILE A 145 19.88 -6.25 -4.40
C ILE A 145 21.24 -6.97 -4.39
N ASP A 146 21.35 -8.15 -4.99
CA ASP A 146 22.54 -9.02 -4.89
C ASP A 146 23.81 -8.38 -5.48
N ALA A 147 23.63 -7.50 -6.48
CA ALA A 147 24.72 -6.81 -7.15
C ALA A 147 25.02 -5.40 -6.59
N TYR A 148 24.53 -5.06 -5.38
CA TYR A 148 24.81 -3.76 -4.81
C TYR A 148 26.28 -3.62 -4.40
N GLU A 149 26.93 -2.55 -4.90
CA GLU A 149 28.20 -2.06 -4.41
C GLU A 149 28.11 -0.55 -4.17
N GLU A 150 28.93 -0.04 -3.25
CA GLU A 150 28.96 1.39 -2.96
C GLU A 150 29.33 2.21 -4.22
N GLY A 151 28.53 3.23 -4.51
CA GLY A 151 28.70 4.05 -5.71
C GLY A 151 27.88 3.59 -6.93
N PHE A 152 27.25 2.40 -6.87
CA PHE A 152 26.38 1.92 -7.96
C PHE A 152 25.09 2.74 -8.05
N LEU A 153 24.58 2.80 -9.27
CA LEU A 153 23.27 3.37 -9.60
C LEU A 153 22.20 2.27 -9.52
N PHE A 154 20.92 2.64 -9.47
CA PHE A 154 19.84 1.67 -9.58
C PHE A 154 18.98 1.95 -10.82
N ASP A 155 18.90 0.97 -11.73
CA ASP A 155 18.07 1.02 -12.93
C ASP A 155 16.65 0.53 -12.61
N LEU A 156 15.68 1.44 -12.57
CA LEU A 156 14.27 1.13 -12.30
C LEU A 156 13.67 0.17 -13.32
N THR A 157 14.13 0.23 -14.57
CA THR A 157 13.61 -0.62 -15.64
C THR A 157 14.10 -2.06 -15.52
N ARG A 158 15.36 -2.24 -15.14
CA ARG A 158 15.97 -3.56 -14.91
C ARG A 158 15.64 -4.11 -13.51
N GLY A 159 15.31 -3.24 -12.59
CA GLY A 159 15.07 -3.60 -11.20
C GLY A 159 16.32 -4.03 -10.45
N GLY A 160 17.50 -3.48 -10.82
CA GLY A 160 18.79 -3.89 -10.27
C GLY A 160 19.85 -2.82 -10.29
N PHE A 161 20.93 -3.06 -9.52
CA PHE A 161 22.08 -2.16 -9.44
C PHE A 161 23.00 -2.30 -10.65
N VAL A 162 23.57 -1.17 -11.07
CA VAL A 162 24.48 -1.09 -12.23
C VAL A 162 25.64 -0.13 -11.90
N GLU A 163 26.85 -0.46 -12.35
CA GLU A 163 28.05 0.37 -12.14
C GLU A 163 27.97 1.68 -12.93
N HIS A 164 27.46 1.62 -14.16
CA HIS A 164 27.36 2.77 -15.06
C HIS A 164 25.96 2.82 -15.67
N GLY A 165 25.46 4.03 -15.91
CA GLY A 165 24.17 4.26 -16.55
C GLY A 165 24.12 5.62 -17.22
N ILE A 166 23.24 5.76 -18.20
CA ILE A 166 22.93 7.05 -18.78
C ILE A 166 21.92 7.72 -17.84
N SER A 167 22.19 8.96 -17.40
CA SER A 167 21.26 9.73 -16.59
C SER A 167 19.92 9.84 -17.30
N ALA A 168 18.93 9.16 -16.75
CA ALA A 168 17.55 9.12 -17.24
C ALA A 168 16.59 9.18 -16.06
N THR A 169 15.34 9.53 -16.31
CA THR A 169 14.27 9.57 -15.28
C THR A 169 14.00 8.21 -14.63
N THR A 170 14.51 7.13 -15.22
CA THR A 170 14.41 5.74 -14.73
C THR A 170 15.68 5.27 -14.02
N MET A 171 16.59 6.19 -13.66
CA MET A 171 17.85 5.86 -12.99
C MET A 171 17.93 6.61 -11.66
N MET A 172 18.15 5.90 -10.56
CA MET A 172 18.54 6.51 -9.29
C MET A 172 20.05 6.75 -9.29
N ASP A 173 20.46 7.87 -8.78
CA ASP A 173 21.88 8.12 -8.50
C ASP A 173 22.40 7.23 -7.36
N SER A 174 23.69 7.25 -7.12
CA SER A 174 24.32 6.38 -6.13
C SER A 174 23.86 6.65 -4.69
N CYS A 175 23.50 7.90 -4.38
CA CYS A 175 22.98 8.24 -3.04
C CYS A 175 21.59 7.66 -2.83
N ASP A 176 20.67 7.84 -3.78
CA ASP A 176 19.31 7.29 -3.70
C ASP A 176 19.32 5.75 -3.84
N ALA A 177 20.23 5.19 -4.64
CA ALA A 177 20.45 3.75 -4.74
C ALA A 177 20.90 3.12 -3.40
N ALA A 178 21.81 3.80 -2.68
CA ALA A 178 22.22 3.38 -1.33
C ALA A 178 21.05 3.43 -0.33
N LEU A 179 20.21 4.46 -0.40
CA LEU A 179 19.00 4.55 0.43
C LEU A 179 18.01 3.43 0.13
N LEU A 180 17.78 3.09 -1.14
CA LEU A 180 16.93 1.96 -1.53
C LEU A 180 17.47 0.63 -0.97
N TYR A 181 18.79 0.43 -1.04
CA TYR A 181 19.42 -0.76 -0.45
C TYR A 181 19.20 -0.84 1.06
N GLN A 182 19.40 0.27 1.79
CA GLN A 182 19.16 0.33 3.24
C GLN A 182 17.68 0.06 3.56
N LEU A 183 16.74 0.64 2.82
CA LEU A 183 15.30 0.39 2.99
C LEU A 183 14.94 -1.08 2.74
N HIS A 184 15.60 -1.73 1.77
CA HIS A 184 15.38 -3.15 1.51
C HIS A 184 15.82 -4.03 2.69
N LEU A 185 16.93 -3.71 3.33
CA LEU A 185 17.44 -4.45 4.50
C LEU A 185 16.64 -4.17 5.78
N ALA A 186 16.10 -2.97 5.91
CA ALA A 186 15.40 -2.52 7.12
C ALA A 186 14.13 -3.31 7.41
N ASN A 187 13.74 -3.31 8.67
CA ASN A 187 12.39 -3.63 9.15
C ASN A 187 11.80 -2.40 9.86
N TYR A 188 10.59 -2.51 10.42
CA TYR A 188 9.93 -1.38 11.08
C TYR A 188 10.65 -0.91 12.37
N GLU A 189 11.42 -1.78 13.00
CA GLU A 189 12.18 -1.44 14.22
C GLU A 189 13.50 -0.73 13.87
N SER A 190 14.13 -1.11 12.75
CA SER A 190 15.43 -0.55 12.33
C SER A 190 15.34 0.64 11.37
N MET A 191 14.18 0.90 10.76
CA MET A 191 14.04 1.95 9.73
C MET A 191 14.29 3.37 10.24
N GLU A 192 14.15 3.61 11.54
CA GLU A 192 14.43 4.91 12.15
C GLU A 192 15.91 5.28 12.01
N SER A 193 16.81 4.30 12.00
CA SER A 193 18.24 4.51 11.83
C SER A 193 18.65 5.01 10.43
N ILE A 194 17.76 4.88 9.43
CA ILE A 194 18.02 5.37 8.08
C ILE A 194 17.77 6.88 8.04
N ALA A 195 18.87 7.64 8.01
CA ALA A 195 18.82 9.10 7.95
C ALA A 195 18.34 9.57 6.57
N MET A 196 17.11 10.07 6.50
CA MET A 196 16.50 10.61 5.28
C MET A 196 15.88 11.98 5.57
N SER A 197 16.16 12.96 4.73
CA SER A 197 15.44 14.24 4.74
C SER A 197 14.01 14.05 4.21
N ARG A 198 13.15 15.05 4.37
CA ARG A 198 11.81 15.05 3.76
C ARG A 198 11.88 14.94 2.22
N GLN A 199 12.88 15.61 1.62
CA GLN A 199 13.09 15.59 0.18
C GLN A 199 13.54 14.21 -0.30
N ASP A 200 14.41 13.53 0.43
CA ASP A 200 14.83 12.15 0.11
C ASP A 200 13.66 11.20 0.14
N ARG A 201 12.79 11.30 1.17
CA ARG A 201 11.56 10.48 1.24
C ARG A 201 10.62 10.76 0.07
N ALA A 202 10.42 12.03 -0.28
CA ALA A 202 9.57 12.39 -1.41
C ALA A 202 10.10 11.81 -2.74
N ARG A 203 11.41 12.00 -3.02
CA ARG A 203 12.05 11.40 -4.21
C ARG A 203 11.96 9.89 -4.21
N MET A 204 12.17 9.25 -3.07
CA MET A 204 12.09 7.78 -2.98
C MET A 204 10.67 7.27 -3.24
N VAL A 205 9.62 7.97 -2.78
CA VAL A 205 8.23 7.62 -3.14
C VAL A 205 8.00 7.76 -4.64
N ASP A 206 8.51 8.82 -5.28
CA ASP A 206 8.41 9.01 -6.73
C ASP A 206 9.13 7.90 -7.51
N TYR A 207 10.31 7.49 -7.08
CA TYR A 207 11.03 6.35 -7.65
C TYR A 207 10.26 5.04 -7.47
N LEU A 208 9.73 4.78 -6.29
CA LEU A 208 8.93 3.57 -6.05
C LEU A 208 7.64 3.58 -6.87
N ALA A 209 6.95 4.72 -7.00
CA ALA A 209 5.78 4.84 -7.87
C ALA A 209 6.13 4.56 -9.34
N THR A 210 7.24 5.11 -9.82
CA THR A 210 7.78 4.85 -11.17
C THR A 210 8.13 3.37 -11.36
N TYR A 211 8.81 2.78 -10.37
CA TYR A 211 9.17 1.37 -10.38
C TYR A 211 7.93 0.46 -10.50
N TYR A 212 6.93 0.70 -9.66
CA TYR A 212 5.67 -0.04 -9.74
C TYR A 212 4.95 0.16 -11.08
N ALA A 213 4.98 1.38 -11.65
CA ALA A 213 4.38 1.65 -12.95
C ALA A 213 5.10 0.93 -14.11
N ILE A 214 6.42 0.73 -14.01
CA ILE A 214 7.20 -0.02 -14.99
C ILE A 214 6.91 -1.53 -14.91
N HIS A 215 6.81 -2.06 -13.68
CA HIS A 215 6.74 -3.51 -13.47
C HIS A 215 5.31 -4.06 -13.35
N LEU A 216 4.31 -3.22 -13.12
CA LEU A 216 2.92 -3.64 -13.02
C LEU A 216 2.07 -3.10 -14.18
N PRO A 217 1.29 -3.95 -14.86
CA PRO A 217 0.41 -3.52 -15.94
C PRO A 217 -0.62 -2.48 -15.45
N LYS A 218 -0.76 -1.38 -16.18
CA LYS A 218 -1.80 -0.36 -15.93
C LYS A 218 -1.75 0.28 -14.53
N PHE A 219 -0.57 0.38 -13.89
CA PHE A 219 -0.39 1.12 -12.67
C PHE A 219 -0.47 2.62 -12.98
N PRO A 220 -1.41 3.39 -12.42
CA PRO A 220 -1.60 4.80 -12.77
C PRO A 220 -0.72 5.73 -11.94
N ALA A 221 -0.70 7.02 -12.32
CA ALA A 221 -0.20 8.07 -11.44
C ALA A 221 -1.05 8.16 -10.15
N LEU A 222 -0.40 8.36 -9.01
CA LEU A 222 -1.02 8.38 -7.69
C LEU A 222 -1.48 9.78 -7.32
N GLN A 223 -2.74 9.91 -6.89
CA GLN A 223 -3.32 11.19 -6.48
C GLN A 223 -2.95 11.57 -5.04
N SER A 224 -2.86 10.58 -4.16
CA SER A 224 -2.53 10.79 -2.74
C SER A 224 -1.08 11.21 -2.49
N LEU A 225 -0.20 11.09 -3.50
CA LEU A 225 1.18 11.51 -3.39
C LEU A 225 1.32 13.02 -3.11
N GLN A 226 0.54 13.84 -3.81
CA GLN A 226 0.53 15.29 -3.59
C GLN A 226 0.05 15.64 -2.18
N ILE A 227 -1.00 14.97 -1.70
CA ILE A 227 -1.54 15.17 -0.34
C ILE A 227 -0.50 14.83 0.73
N LEU A 228 0.22 13.71 0.56
CA LEU A 228 1.28 13.33 1.49
C LEU A 228 2.38 14.40 1.53
N GLN A 229 2.81 14.88 0.37
CA GLN A 229 3.85 15.92 0.28
C GLN A 229 3.40 17.22 0.97
N GLU A 230 2.16 17.64 0.81
CA GLU A 230 1.60 18.83 1.49
C GLU A 230 1.58 18.66 3.02
N VAL A 231 1.07 17.52 3.52
CA VAL A 231 0.99 17.23 4.96
C VAL A 231 2.37 17.10 5.60
N MET A 232 3.33 16.51 4.90
CA MET A 232 4.70 16.40 5.41
C MET A 232 5.48 17.72 5.35
N ASN A 233 5.01 18.71 4.58
CA ASN A 233 5.61 20.04 4.48
C ASN A 233 4.99 21.06 5.46
N ALA A 234 3.86 20.74 6.06
CA ALA A 234 3.19 21.57 7.09
C ALA A 234 3.77 21.32 8.48
#